data_0891b2939f67aea3e0b046da9ede6fcf
#
_entry.id   0891b2939f67aea3e0b046da9ede6fcf
#
_cell.length_a   1.000
_cell.length_b   1.000
_cell.length_c   1.000
_cell.angle_alpha   90.00
_cell.angle_beta   90.00
_cell.angle_gamma   90.00
#
_symmetry.space_group_name_H-M   'P 1'
#
loop_
_entity.id
_entity.type
_entity.pdbx_description
1 polymer ?
#
loop_
_entity_poly.entity_id
_entity_poly.type
_entity_poly.pdbx_seq_one_letter_code
_entity_poly.pdbx_strand_id
1 'polypeptide(L)'
;GCCGTTDEFIALFPSMVDGVSPRVPVLKPAELWLSGLERLVVNDRMNFINVGERCNVAGSRKFLRLINEKKYNEALDIARKQVEDGAQLLDINMDDGLLDAKAEMTTFLNMLAGEPDIARVPVMVDSSDWDVIRAGLKCVQGRAVVNSISLKEGEVLFVERAIEARRLGAVVVV
;
A
#
# COMPACT_ATOMS: atom_id res chain seq x y z
N GLY A 1 20.77 16.76 3.92
CA GLY A 1 21.10 17.61 5.06
C GLY A 1 20.01 17.53 6.12
N CYS A 2 20.31 18.01 7.30
CA CYS A 2 19.39 18.08 8.43
C CYS A 2 19.61 19.43 9.13
N CYS A 3 19.06 19.59 10.32
CA CYS A 3 19.22 20.81 11.12
C CYS A 3 20.69 21.24 11.18
N GLY A 4 20.98 22.51 10.84
CA GLY A 4 22.32 23.05 10.79
C GLY A 4 23.09 22.85 9.48
N THR A 5 22.52 22.15 8.47
CA THR A 5 23.11 22.11 7.13
C THR A 5 22.79 23.42 6.40
N THR A 6 23.84 24.15 6.03
CA THR A 6 23.74 25.40 5.29
C THR A 6 24.14 25.18 3.82
N ASP A 7 23.86 26.17 2.97
CA ASP A 7 24.31 26.20 1.58
C ASP A 7 25.84 26.16 1.46
N GLU A 8 26.55 26.78 2.40
CA GLU A 8 28.01 26.75 2.48
C GLU A 8 28.54 25.30 2.68
N PHE A 9 27.89 24.50 3.54
CA PHE A 9 28.22 23.08 3.68
C PHE A 9 27.99 22.30 2.38
N ILE A 10 26.86 22.55 1.71
CA ILE A 10 26.52 21.90 0.46
C ILE A 10 27.50 22.27 -0.66
N ALA A 11 27.97 23.52 -0.68
CA ALA A 11 28.93 24.01 -1.65
C ALA A 11 30.31 23.28 -1.57
N LEU A 12 30.62 22.65 -0.45
CA LEU A 12 31.86 21.87 -0.28
C LEU A 12 31.77 20.47 -0.91
N PHE A 13 30.55 19.91 -1.13
CA PHE A 13 30.40 18.53 -1.61
C PHE A 13 31.02 18.26 -2.98
N PRO A 14 30.93 19.15 -3.98
CA PRO A 14 31.60 18.94 -5.26
C PRO A 14 33.10 18.71 -5.13
N SER A 15 33.78 19.48 -4.30
CA SER A 15 35.23 19.34 -4.08
C SER A 15 35.60 18.04 -3.38
N MET A 16 34.71 17.50 -2.54
CA MET A 16 34.93 16.23 -1.83
C MET A 16 34.84 15.01 -2.75
N VAL A 17 34.13 15.11 -3.85
CA VAL A 17 33.93 14.00 -4.81
C VAL A 17 34.71 14.20 -6.11
N ASP A 18 35.46 15.28 -6.22
CA ASP A 18 36.30 15.52 -7.39
C ASP A 18 37.35 14.41 -7.53
N GLY A 19 37.45 13.83 -8.72
CA GLY A 19 38.33 12.69 -8.99
C GLY A 19 37.88 11.33 -8.41
N VAL A 20 36.76 11.29 -7.68
CA VAL A 20 36.21 10.04 -7.16
C VAL A 20 35.26 9.39 -8.17
N SER A 21 35.52 8.11 -8.49
CA SER A 21 34.64 7.37 -9.39
C SER A 21 33.23 7.25 -8.81
N PRO A 22 32.17 7.44 -9.61
CA PRO A 22 30.80 7.24 -9.15
C PRO A 22 30.56 5.84 -8.61
N ARG A 23 29.69 5.74 -7.59
CA ARG A 23 29.29 4.43 -7.09
C ARG A 23 28.62 3.62 -8.20
N VAL A 24 29.08 2.39 -8.40
CA VAL A 24 28.39 1.41 -9.24
C VAL A 24 27.34 0.70 -8.38
N PRO A 25 26.03 0.84 -8.71
CA PRO A 25 24.99 0.14 -7.96
C PRO A 25 25.16 -1.38 -8.09
N VAL A 26 25.10 -2.08 -6.97
CA VAL A 26 25.07 -3.54 -6.98
C VAL A 26 23.70 -3.99 -7.48
N LEU A 27 23.70 -4.83 -8.54
CA LEU A 27 22.47 -5.48 -8.99
C LEU A 27 22.01 -6.46 -7.92
N LYS A 28 20.88 -6.15 -7.31
CA LYS A 28 20.23 -7.06 -6.37
C LYS A 28 19.40 -8.07 -7.15
N PRO A 29 19.30 -9.34 -6.68
CA PRO A 29 18.33 -10.28 -7.22
C PRO A 29 16.93 -9.68 -7.27
N ALA A 30 16.17 -9.99 -8.30
CA ALA A 30 14.78 -9.61 -8.40
C ALA A 30 13.99 -10.38 -7.33
N GLU A 31 13.67 -9.72 -6.24
CA GLU A 31 12.81 -10.26 -5.17
C GLU A 31 11.47 -9.53 -5.19
N LEU A 32 10.40 -10.29 -5.03
CA LEU A 32 9.10 -9.68 -4.72
C LEU A 32 9.09 -9.34 -3.23
N TRP A 33 8.90 -8.07 -2.93
CA TRP A 33 8.71 -7.61 -1.56
C TRP A 33 7.59 -6.57 -1.49
N LEU A 34 6.89 -6.59 -0.39
CA LEU A 34 5.84 -5.65 -0.01
C LEU A 34 6.27 -4.95 1.28
N SER A 35 5.63 -3.87 1.62
CA SER A 35 5.86 -3.22 2.90
C SER A 35 4.68 -2.36 3.34
N GLY A 36 4.38 -2.43 4.63
CA GLY A 36 3.87 -1.32 5.39
C GLY A 36 5.06 -0.61 6.03
N LEU A 37 5.05 -0.42 7.34
CA LEU A 37 6.22 0.02 8.10
C LEU A 37 7.30 -1.07 8.19
N GLU A 38 6.89 -2.34 8.08
CA GLU A 38 7.79 -3.50 8.02
C GLU A 38 7.83 -4.08 6.61
N ARG A 39 8.98 -4.67 6.26
CA ARG A 39 9.18 -5.32 4.97
C ARG A 39 8.71 -6.78 5.02
N LEU A 40 7.88 -7.16 4.05
CA LEU A 40 7.48 -8.53 3.76
C LEU A 40 8.17 -8.99 2.48
N VAL A 41 9.07 -9.98 2.57
CA VAL A 41 9.73 -10.57 1.39
C VAL A 41 8.99 -11.83 0.98
N VAL A 42 8.51 -11.86 -0.25
CA VAL A 42 7.83 -13.02 -0.84
C VAL A 42 8.87 -13.87 -1.56
N ASN A 43 9.14 -15.06 -1.06
CA ASN A 43 10.12 -15.99 -1.62
C ASN A 43 9.69 -17.45 -1.40
N ASP A 44 10.44 -18.38 -1.97
CA ASP A 44 10.14 -19.81 -1.94
C ASP A 44 10.17 -20.44 -0.53
N ARG A 45 10.69 -19.72 0.48
CA ARG A 45 10.68 -20.18 1.88
C ARG A 45 9.36 -19.89 2.58
N MET A 46 8.52 -19.02 1.98
CA MET A 46 7.17 -18.77 2.44
C MET A 46 6.22 -19.74 1.73
N ASN A 47 5.49 -20.54 2.47
CA ASN A 47 4.50 -21.46 1.88
C ASN A 47 3.38 -20.67 1.19
N PHE A 48 2.83 -19.67 1.88
CA PHE A 48 1.83 -18.71 1.35
C PHE A 48 1.76 -17.48 2.25
N ILE A 49 1.07 -16.45 1.77
CA ILE A 49 0.82 -15.22 2.51
C ILE A 49 -0.62 -15.22 2.99
N ASN A 50 -0.81 -15.05 4.31
CA ASN A 50 -2.13 -14.87 4.89
C ASN A 50 -2.64 -13.45 4.61
N VAL A 51 -3.72 -13.36 3.86
CA VAL A 51 -4.43 -12.10 3.58
C VAL A 51 -5.62 -11.98 4.53
N GLY A 52 -5.68 -10.88 5.27
CA GLY A 52 -6.83 -10.55 6.11
C GLY A 52 -7.90 -9.84 5.30
N GLU A 53 -9.07 -10.46 5.12
CA GLU A 53 -10.17 -9.97 4.27
C GLU A 53 -11.39 -9.48 5.05
N ARG A 54 -11.26 -9.14 6.35
CA ARG A 54 -12.40 -8.68 7.15
C ARG A 54 -12.63 -7.16 7.08
N CYS A 55 -11.72 -6.43 6.44
CA CYS A 55 -11.87 -5.00 6.10
C CYS A 55 -12.43 -4.81 4.68
N ASN A 56 -13.25 -5.72 4.24
CA ASN A 56 -13.93 -5.73 2.95
C ASN A 56 -15.43 -5.60 3.17
N VAL A 57 -16.05 -4.52 2.67
CA VAL A 57 -17.48 -4.23 2.89
C VAL A 57 -18.38 -5.25 2.21
N ALA A 58 -17.95 -5.83 1.08
CA ALA A 58 -18.72 -6.88 0.40
C ALA A 58 -18.66 -8.23 1.16
N GLY A 59 -17.55 -8.52 1.82
CA GLY A 59 -17.29 -9.79 2.53
C GLY A 59 -17.62 -9.76 4.03
N SER A 60 -17.80 -8.59 4.65
CA SER A 60 -17.99 -8.44 6.09
C SER A 60 -19.14 -7.50 6.44
N ARG A 61 -20.30 -8.06 6.80
CA ARG A 61 -21.45 -7.25 7.25
C ARG A 61 -21.16 -6.37 8.45
N LYS A 62 -20.29 -6.83 9.36
CA LYS A 62 -19.89 -6.04 10.53
C LYS A 62 -19.09 -4.84 10.10
N PHE A 63 -18.11 -5.02 9.21
CA PHE A 63 -17.28 -3.94 8.72
C PHE A 63 -18.11 -2.93 7.92
N LEU A 64 -18.96 -3.38 6.98
CA LEU A 64 -19.89 -2.52 6.23
C LEU A 64 -20.74 -1.65 7.16
N ARG A 65 -21.34 -2.24 8.22
CA ARG A 65 -22.13 -1.48 9.17
C ARG A 65 -21.32 -0.41 9.87
N LEU A 66 -20.08 -0.72 10.31
CA LEU A 66 -19.22 0.24 11.01
C LEU A 66 -18.80 1.41 10.09
N ILE A 67 -18.52 1.13 8.83
CA ILE A 67 -18.22 2.18 7.84
C ILE A 67 -19.46 3.06 7.61
N ASN A 68 -20.64 2.49 7.41
CA ASN A 68 -21.89 3.24 7.27
C ASN A 68 -22.19 4.13 8.48
N GLU A 69 -21.95 3.63 9.70
CA GLU A 69 -22.14 4.35 10.94
C GLU A 69 -20.99 5.32 11.27
N LYS A 70 -19.95 5.41 10.42
CA LYS A 70 -18.72 6.21 10.62
C LYS A 70 -17.96 5.86 11.90
N LYS A 71 -18.07 4.62 12.35
CA LYS A 71 -17.37 4.07 13.52
C LYS A 71 -16.01 3.52 13.14
N TYR A 72 -15.16 4.39 12.60
CA TYR A 72 -13.86 3.99 12.06
C TYR A 72 -12.92 3.37 13.10
N ASN A 73 -12.96 3.84 14.35
CA ASN A 73 -12.12 3.24 15.41
C ASN A 73 -12.48 1.76 15.65
N GLU A 74 -13.78 1.43 15.70
CA GLU A 74 -14.22 0.03 15.81
C GLU A 74 -13.91 -0.77 14.53
N ALA A 75 -13.89 -0.12 13.38
CA ALA A 75 -13.46 -0.74 12.11
C ALA A 75 -11.96 -1.02 12.10
N LEU A 76 -11.12 -0.13 12.66
CA LEU A 76 -9.69 -0.34 12.85
C LEU A 76 -9.40 -1.50 13.81
N ASP A 77 -10.23 -1.74 14.82
CA ASP A 77 -10.10 -2.90 15.69
C ASP A 77 -10.27 -4.22 14.92
N ILE A 78 -11.07 -4.24 13.85
CA ILE A 78 -11.15 -5.41 12.96
C ILE A 78 -9.83 -5.62 12.22
N ALA A 79 -9.20 -4.55 11.73
CA ALA A 79 -7.89 -4.63 11.07
C ALA A 79 -6.81 -5.09 12.06
N ARG A 80 -6.78 -4.51 13.26
CA ARG A 80 -5.85 -4.88 14.35
C ARG A 80 -5.95 -6.35 14.68
N LYS A 81 -7.17 -6.84 14.88
CA LYS A 81 -7.41 -8.25 15.20
C LYS A 81 -6.88 -9.18 14.12
N GLN A 82 -7.02 -8.85 12.84
CA GLN A 82 -6.48 -9.67 11.76
C GLN A 82 -4.94 -9.72 11.81
N VAL A 83 -4.29 -8.60 12.08
CA VAL A 83 -2.82 -8.54 12.19
C VAL A 83 -2.33 -9.34 13.40
N GLU A 84 -3.01 -9.23 14.55
CA GLU A 84 -2.74 -10.02 15.76
C GLU A 84 -2.91 -11.52 15.51
N ASP A 85 -3.90 -11.92 14.72
CA ASP A 85 -4.18 -13.30 14.34
C ASP A 85 -3.24 -13.83 13.23
N GLY A 86 -2.28 -13.03 12.79
CA GLY A 86 -1.21 -13.43 11.87
C GLY A 86 -1.45 -13.10 10.40
N ALA A 87 -2.35 -12.17 10.07
CA ALA A 87 -2.42 -11.64 8.72
C ALA A 87 -1.11 -10.89 8.37
N GLN A 88 -0.56 -11.23 7.21
CA GLN A 88 0.68 -10.64 6.68
C GLN A 88 0.40 -9.55 5.65
N LEU A 89 -0.84 -9.44 5.21
CA LEU A 89 -1.35 -8.47 4.26
C LEU A 89 -2.81 -8.19 4.62
N LEU A 90 -3.25 -6.94 4.57
CA LEU A 90 -4.65 -6.56 4.80
C LEU A 90 -5.31 -6.13 3.49
N ASP A 91 -6.37 -6.81 3.11
CA ASP A 91 -7.25 -6.43 2.01
C ASP A 91 -8.28 -5.41 2.50
N ILE A 92 -8.34 -4.27 1.83
CA ILE A 92 -9.25 -3.17 2.12
C ILE A 92 -10.12 -2.91 0.90
N ASN A 93 -11.43 -3.14 1.05
CA ASN A 93 -12.42 -2.91 0.01
C ASN A 93 -13.59 -2.08 0.55
N MET A 94 -13.97 -1.03 -0.19
CA MET A 94 -15.07 -0.12 0.13
C MET A 94 -16.16 -0.12 -0.96
N ASP A 95 -16.17 -1.12 -1.85
CA ASP A 95 -17.12 -1.20 -2.96
C ASP A 95 -18.51 -1.62 -2.47
N ASP A 96 -19.34 -0.63 -2.19
CA ASP A 96 -20.77 -0.79 -1.89
C ASP A 96 -21.56 0.32 -2.57
N GLY A 97 -22.70 -0.04 -3.15
CA GLY A 97 -23.51 0.91 -3.94
C GLY A 97 -24.11 2.09 -3.18
N LEU A 98 -24.05 2.08 -1.85
CA LEU A 98 -24.54 3.15 -0.97
C LEU A 98 -23.40 3.99 -0.37
N LEU A 99 -22.16 3.60 -0.60
CA LEU A 99 -20.97 4.30 -0.09
C LEU A 99 -20.32 5.18 -1.17
N ASP A 100 -19.76 6.30 -0.77
CA ASP A 100 -18.72 6.97 -1.54
C ASP A 100 -17.40 6.20 -1.30
N ALA A 101 -17.18 5.13 -2.07
CA ALA A 101 -16.05 4.22 -1.91
C ALA A 101 -14.70 4.96 -1.91
N LYS A 102 -14.55 6.02 -2.71
CA LYS A 102 -13.32 6.80 -2.78
C LYS A 102 -13.07 7.60 -1.50
N ALA A 103 -14.10 8.25 -0.99
CA ALA A 103 -13.99 9.00 0.27
C ALA A 103 -13.76 8.06 1.45
N GLU A 104 -14.46 6.92 1.51
CA GLU A 104 -14.31 5.93 2.57
C GLU A 104 -12.93 5.26 2.56
N MET A 105 -12.44 4.86 1.39
CA MET A 105 -11.10 4.31 1.22
C MET A 105 -10.04 5.30 1.72
N THR A 106 -10.14 6.56 1.30
CA THR A 106 -9.21 7.61 1.71
C THR A 106 -9.24 7.84 3.22
N THR A 107 -10.44 7.94 3.80
CA THR A 107 -10.61 8.17 5.24
C THR A 107 -10.05 7.01 6.06
N PHE A 108 -10.45 5.79 5.74
CA PHE A 108 -10.03 4.61 6.48
C PHE A 108 -8.53 4.37 6.40
N LEU A 109 -7.92 4.48 5.21
CA LEU A 109 -6.47 4.30 5.05
C LEU A 109 -5.64 5.37 5.74
N ASN A 110 -6.10 6.63 5.75
CA ASN A 110 -5.42 7.69 6.51
C ASN A 110 -5.47 7.44 8.03
N MET A 111 -6.59 6.93 8.54
CA MET A 111 -6.69 6.55 9.95
C MET A 111 -5.81 5.33 10.27
N LEU A 112 -5.82 4.31 9.40
CA LEU A 112 -4.99 3.11 9.53
C LEU A 112 -3.50 3.46 9.55
N ALA A 113 -3.06 4.43 8.75
CA ALA A 113 -1.68 4.90 8.73
C ALA A 113 -1.22 5.52 10.06
N GLY A 114 -2.16 6.00 10.89
CA GLY A 114 -1.90 6.49 12.24
C GLY A 114 -1.75 5.40 13.31
N GLU A 115 -2.00 4.12 12.97
CA GLU A 115 -1.99 2.97 13.87
C GLU A 115 -0.79 2.05 13.58
N PRO A 116 0.37 2.23 14.23
CA PRO A 116 1.59 1.47 13.93
C PRO A 116 1.42 -0.05 14.02
N ASP A 117 0.61 -0.51 14.94
CA ASP A 117 0.32 -1.94 15.15
C ASP A 117 -0.31 -2.59 13.91
N ILE A 118 -1.12 -1.82 13.17
CA ILE A 118 -1.80 -2.27 11.96
C ILE A 118 -0.95 -1.92 10.73
N ALA A 119 -0.44 -0.70 10.66
CA ALA A 119 0.30 -0.18 9.51
C ALA A 119 1.65 -0.88 9.29
N ARG A 120 2.12 -1.72 10.22
CA ARG A 120 3.34 -2.52 10.05
C ARG A 120 3.25 -3.50 8.89
N VAL A 121 2.06 -4.05 8.59
CA VAL A 121 1.87 -4.94 7.45
C VAL A 121 1.48 -4.17 6.19
N PRO A 122 1.81 -4.67 4.99
CA PRO A 122 1.38 -4.06 3.74
C PRO A 122 -0.15 -4.11 3.58
N VAL A 123 -0.67 -3.19 2.77
CA VAL A 123 -2.09 -3.10 2.41
C VAL A 123 -2.31 -3.53 0.97
N MET A 124 -3.39 -4.26 0.74
CA MET A 124 -3.97 -4.51 -0.58
C MET A 124 -5.17 -3.58 -0.76
N VAL A 125 -5.09 -2.69 -1.73
CA VAL A 125 -6.19 -1.80 -2.10
C VAL A 125 -7.03 -2.53 -3.14
N ASP A 126 -8.23 -2.91 -2.75
CA ASP A 126 -9.17 -3.69 -3.56
C ASP A 126 -10.37 -2.83 -3.96
N SER A 127 -10.57 -2.70 -5.25
CA SER A 127 -11.75 -2.06 -5.82
C SER A 127 -11.93 -2.40 -7.30
N SER A 128 -13.17 -2.44 -7.74
CA SER A 128 -13.54 -2.49 -9.15
C SER A 128 -13.36 -1.15 -9.86
N ASP A 129 -13.32 -0.04 -9.11
CA ASP A 129 -13.14 1.31 -9.64
C ASP A 129 -11.67 1.74 -9.51
N TRP A 130 -11.05 2.05 -10.65
CA TRP A 130 -9.65 2.49 -10.70
C TRP A 130 -9.40 3.81 -9.98
N ASP A 131 -10.38 4.71 -9.92
CA ASP A 131 -10.25 5.98 -9.19
C ASP A 131 -10.21 5.77 -7.68
N VAL A 132 -10.90 4.74 -7.17
CA VAL A 132 -10.81 4.31 -5.76
C VAL A 132 -9.42 3.74 -5.48
N ILE A 133 -8.93 2.84 -6.33
CA ILE A 133 -7.56 2.27 -6.21
C ILE A 133 -6.51 3.39 -6.20
N ARG A 134 -6.60 4.31 -7.15
CA ARG A 134 -5.68 5.46 -7.24
C ARG A 134 -5.70 6.33 -5.99
N ALA A 135 -6.88 6.59 -5.46
CA ALA A 135 -7.04 7.37 -4.23
C ALA A 135 -6.44 6.64 -3.02
N GLY A 136 -6.72 5.34 -2.89
CA GLY A 136 -6.19 4.50 -1.82
C GLY A 136 -4.66 4.42 -1.85
N LEU A 137 -4.06 4.18 -3.02
CA LEU A 137 -2.61 4.10 -3.17
C LEU A 137 -1.88 5.39 -2.76
N LYS A 138 -2.53 6.55 -2.88
CA LYS A 138 -1.96 7.83 -2.43
C LYS A 138 -1.95 7.98 -0.90
N CYS A 139 -2.71 7.18 -0.18
CA CYS A 139 -2.78 7.19 1.28
C CYS A 139 -1.84 6.16 1.93
N VAL A 140 -1.37 5.18 1.17
CA VAL A 140 -0.59 4.05 1.71
C VAL A 140 0.90 4.39 1.73
N GLN A 141 1.56 4.09 2.85
CA GLN A 141 3.02 4.11 2.97
C GLN A 141 3.60 2.74 2.55
N GLY A 142 4.80 2.76 1.97
CA GLY A 142 5.49 1.54 1.58
C GLY A 142 5.09 1.01 0.21
N ARG A 143 5.08 -0.32 0.07
CA ARG A 143 4.79 -1.00 -1.19
C ARG A 143 3.52 -1.84 -1.07
N ALA A 144 2.43 -1.28 -1.55
CA ALA A 144 1.09 -1.87 -1.51
C ALA A 144 0.86 -2.88 -2.64
N VAL A 145 -0.28 -3.55 -2.56
CA VAL A 145 -0.83 -4.42 -3.61
C VAL A 145 -2.10 -3.79 -4.17
N VAL A 146 -2.31 -3.90 -5.46
CA VAL A 146 -3.57 -3.57 -6.14
C VAL A 146 -4.32 -4.86 -6.45
N ASN A 147 -5.55 -4.95 -6.05
CA ASN A 147 -6.47 -6.02 -6.41
C ASN A 147 -7.66 -5.40 -7.19
N SER A 148 -7.76 -5.54 -8.49
CA SER A 148 -6.84 -6.16 -9.42
C SER A 148 -6.84 -5.38 -10.75
N ILE A 149 -5.96 -5.72 -11.66
CA ILE A 149 -6.06 -5.30 -13.05
C ILE A 149 -6.40 -6.51 -13.92
N SER A 150 -7.11 -6.31 -15.02
CA SER A 150 -7.60 -7.40 -15.87
C SER A 150 -7.56 -7.02 -17.34
N LEU A 151 -7.32 -8.02 -18.19
CA LEU A 151 -7.41 -7.88 -19.64
C LEU A 151 -8.84 -7.78 -20.17
N LYS A 152 -9.86 -7.93 -19.32
CA LYS A 152 -11.29 -7.86 -19.72
C LYS A 152 -11.68 -6.53 -20.37
N GLU A 153 -11.03 -5.44 -19.97
CA GLU A 153 -11.26 -4.09 -20.50
C GLU A 153 -10.32 -3.74 -21.66
N GLY A 154 -9.49 -4.69 -22.11
CA GLY A 154 -8.55 -4.56 -23.20
C GLY A 154 -7.10 -4.30 -22.77
N GLU A 155 -6.17 -4.62 -23.66
CA GLU A 155 -4.74 -4.57 -23.38
C GLU A 155 -4.24 -3.15 -23.08
N VAL A 156 -4.74 -2.15 -23.80
CA VAL A 156 -4.31 -0.76 -23.63
C VAL A 156 -4.54 -0.29 -22.20
N LEU A 157 -5.77 -0.46 -21.70
CA LEU A 157 -6.14 -0.04 -20.34
C LEU A 157 -5.42 -0.86 -19.27
N PHE A 158 -5.22 -2.17 -19.51
CA PHE A 158 -4.43 -3.03 -18.65
C PHE A 158 -3.00 -2.50 -18.47
N VAL A 159 -2.33 -2.17 -19.56
CA VAL A 159 -0.94 -1.64 -19.54
C VAL A 159 -0.89 -0.27 -18.88
N GLU A 160 -1.85 0.62 -19.16
CA GLU A 160 -1.93 1.94 -18.52
C GLU A 160 -2.05 1.81 -16.99
N ARG A 161 -2.96 0.96 -16.50
CA ARG A 161 -3.16 0.70 -15.07
C ARG A 161 -1.93 0.07 -14.42
N ALA A 162 -1.27 -0.87 -15.10
CA ALA A 162 -0.03 -1.48 -14.61
C ALA A 162 1.10 -0.46 -14.47
N ILE A 163 1.25 0.44 -15.44
CA ILE A 163 2.24 1.52 -15.40
C ILE A 163 1.92 2.49 -14.26
N GLU A 164 0.66 2.86 -14.09
CA GLU A 164 0.25 3.78 -13.02
C GLU A 164 0.45 3.15 -11.64
N ALA A 165 0.04 1.89 -11.42
CA ALA A 165 0.29 1.16 -10.18
C ALA A 165 1.78 1.13 -9.83
N ARG A 166 2.62 0.81 -10.82
CA ARG A 166 4.08 0.82 -10.66
C ARG A 166 4.62 2.21 -10.26
N ARG A 167 4.12 3.28 -10.88
CA ARG A 167 4.51 4.67 -10.56
C ARG A 167 4.11 5.06 -9.15
N LEU A 168 2.99 4.54 -8.66
CA LEU A 168 2.50 4.72 -7.28
C LEU A 168 3.19 3.76 -6.29
N GLY A 169 4.14 2.94 -6.74
CA GLY A 169 4.94 2.05 -5.89
C GLY A 169 4.29 0.72 -5.58
N ALA A 170 3.15 0.38 -6.19
CA ALA A 170 2.43 -0.85 -5.92
C ALA A 170 2.83 -2.01 -6.83
N VAL A 171 2.56 -3.24 -6.38
CA VAL A 171 2.46 -4.44 -7.21
C VAL A 171 1.00 -4.73 -7.53
N VAL A 172 0.75 -5.58 -8.52
CA VAL A 172 -0.61 -5.85 -8.99
C VAL A 172 -0.94 -7.33 -8.94
N VAL A 173 -2.19 -7.65 -8.60
CA VAL A 173 -2.82 -8.93 -8.89
C VAL A 173 -3.40 -8.84 -10.31
N VAL A 174 -3.26 -9.93 -11.09
CA VAL A 174 -3.71 -10.02 -12.49
C VAL A 174 -4.68 -11.18 -12.65
#